data_89a270ebb32b2067f540f37a9db4c465
#
_entry.id   89a270ebb32b2067f540f37a9db4c465
#
_cell.length_a   1.000
_cell.length_b   1.000
_cell.length_c   1.000
_cell.angle_alpha   90.00
_cell.angle_beta   90.00
_cell.angle_gamma   90.00
#
_symmetry.space_group_name_H-M   'P 1'
#
loop_
_entity.id
_entity.type
_entity.pdbx_description
1 polymer ?
#
loop_
_entity_poly.entity_id
_entity_poly.type
_entity_poly.pdbx_seq_one_letter_code
_entity_poly.pdbx_strand_id
1 'polypeptide(L)'
;YPDVVWLDEVLPGQACTTQRIMNAIPDPDKSILVTACDNAVLYDANKFMSLVNDVNNDIIVWSYRNNYTTYYDPEKYSWLELDGDKVTKVNVKEFKGGDPLDQHAIVGTMFFRNKRVYLKSLAGLYERNSTTNGEFYIDNLLNDAIDLGYNVKNFEVEHYICWGTPDDLETYKYWQRFFDQVDWHPYDYKTDYFTN
;
A
#
# COMPACT_ATOMS: atom_id res chain seq x y z
N TYR A 1 -9.40 6.06 21.48
CA TYR A 1 -9.49 5.19 20.31
C TYR A 1 -9.64 3.78 20.82
N PRO A 2 -10.73 3.06 20.46
CA PRO A 2 -11.09 1.82 21.17
C PRO A 2 -10.17 0.63 20.86
N ASP A 3 -9.39 0.66 19.79
CA ASP A 3 -8.74 -0.53 19.28
C ASP A 3 -7.25 -0.29 18.93
N VAL A 4 -6.48 0.15 19.94
CA VAL A 4 -5.01 0.24 19.82
C VAL A 4 -4.39 -1.06 20.30
N VAL A 5 -3.63 -1.73 19.45
CA VAL A 5 -2.80 -2.89 19.83
C VAL A 5 -1.39 -2.39 20.11
N TRP A 6 -0.99 -2.46 21.39
CA TRP A 6 0.37 -2.12 21.79
C TRP A 6 1.32 -3.29 21.49
N LEU A 7 2.51 -2.94 20.99
CA LEU A 7 3.60 -3.87 20.76
C LEU A 7 4.72 -3.56 21.75
N ASP A 8 5.19 -4.59 22.45
CA ASP A 8 6.27 -4.45 23.43
C ASP A 8 7.66 -4.49 22.76
N GLU A 9 7.70 -4.88 21.48
CA GLU A 9 8.92 -5.01 20.69
C GLU A 9 8.67 -4.65 19.21
N VAL A 10 9.75 -4.34 18.50
CA VAL A 10 9.71 -4.17 17.03
C VAL A 10 9.68 -5.56 16.40
N LEU A 11 8.61 -5.85 15.66
CA LEU A 11 8.47 -7.12 14.95
C LEU A 11 9.27 -7.13 13.63
N PRO A 12 9.62 -8.31 13.10
CA PRO A 12 10.46 -8.43 11.91
C PRO A 12 9.67 -8.12 10.61
N GLY A 13 9.11 -6.91 10.53
CA GLY A 13 8.47 -6.35 9.35
C GLY A 13 6.96 -6.19 9.43
N GLN A 14 6.41 -5.53 8.42
CA GLN A 14 5.01 -5.13 8.34
C GLN A 14 4.03 -6.32 8.39
N ALA A 15 4.39 -7.44 7.75
CA ALA A 15 3.55 -8.63 7.74
C ALA A 15 3.36 -9.21 9.15
N CYS A 16 4.41 -9.22 9.96
CA CYS A 16 4.34 -9.69 11.35
C CYS A 16 3.49 -8.76 12.22
N THR A 17 3.67 -7.44 12.05
CA THR A 17 2.89 -6.43 12.76
C THR A 17 1.40 -6.55 12.43
N THR A 18 1.08 -6.67 11.15
CA THR A 18 -0.30 -6.85 10.69
C THR A 18 -0.90 -8.15 11.21
N GLN A 19 -0.15 -9.26 11.23
CA GLN A 19 -0.60 -10.52 11.84
C GLN A 19 -0.96 -10.33 13.32
N ARG A 20 -0.13 -9.61 14.07
CA ARG A 20 -0.39 -9.35 15.49
C ARG A 20 -1.70 -8.61 15.70
N ILE A 21 -1.96 -7.60 14.88
CA ILE A 21 -3.22 -6.83 14.91
C ILE A 21 -4.40 -7.74 14.51
N MET A 22 -4.26 -8.51 13.44
CA MET A 22 -5.32 -9.41 12.97
C MET A 22 -5.68 -10.48 13.99
N ASN A 23 -4.73 -10.94 14.80
CA ASN A 23 -5.00 -11.89 15.88
C ASN A 23 -5.91 -11.31 16.97
N ALA A 24 -5.92 -9.98 17.14
CA ALA A 24 -6.83 -9.29 18.05
C ALA A 24 -8.24 -9.11 17.49
N ILE A 25 -8.45 -9.31 16.18
CA ILE A 25 -9.77 -9.26 15.54
C ILE A 25 -10.45 -10.61 15.69
N PRO A 26 -11.58 -10.72 16.45
CA PRO A 26 -12.20 -12.01 16.76
C PRO A 26 -12.87 -12.67 15.55
N ASP A 27 -13.47 -11.89 14.65
CA ASP A 27 -14.20 -12.39 13.49
C ASP A 27 -13.23 -12.75 12.34
N PRO A 28 -13.13 -14.04 11.96
CA PRO A 28 -12.24 -14.48 10.88
C PRO A 28 -12.75 -14.14 9.48
N ASP A 29 -14.02 -13.81 9.33
CA ASP A 29 -14.67 -13.51 8.06
C ASP A 29 -14.75 -12.01 7.76
N LYS A 30 -14.36 -11.18 8.73
CA LYS A 30 -14.31 -9.73 8.57
C LYS A 30 -13.30 -9.35 7.49
N SER A 31 -13.72 -8.49 6.56
CA SER A 31 -12.82 -7.86 5.60
C SER A 31 -11.90 -6.84 6.28
N ILE A 32 -10.70 -6.71 5.75
CA ILE A 32 -9.64 -5.91 6.36
C ILE A 32 -9.03 -5.01 5.30
N LEU A 33 -8.87 -3.74 5.63
CA LEU A 33 -8.05 -2.79 4.87
C LEU A 33 -6.80 -2.48 5.69
N VAL A 34 -5.64 -2.86 5.18
CA VAL A 34 -4.33 -2.47 5.71
C VAL A 34 -3.88 -1.23 4.97
N THR A 35 -3.45 -0.20 5.68
CA THR A 35 -2.94 1.04 5.09
C THR A 35 -1.58 1.39 5.65
N ALA A 36 -0.72 1.98 4.83
CA ALA A 36 0.46 2.67 5.29
C ALA A 36 0.08 4.00 5.96
N CYS A 37 0.97 4.54 6.80
CA CYS A 37 0.74 5.78 7.55
C CYS A 37 1.61 6.96 7.07
N ASP A 38 2.41 6.73 6.02
CA ASP A 38 3.44 7.64 5.51
C ASP A 38 3.19 8.10 4.07
N ASN A 39 1.92 8.11 3.67
CA ASN A 39 1.49 8.60 2.38
C ASN A 39 0.06 9.14 2.40
N ALA A 40 -0.30 9.87 1.36
CA ALA A 40 -1.67 10.22 1.05
C ALA A 40 -2.01 9.84 -0.39
N VAL A 41 -3.30 9.61 -0.64
CA VAL A 41 -3.81 9.26 -1.95
C VAL A 41 -5.10 10.01 -2.26
N LEU A 42 -5.30 10.35 -3.53
CA LEU A 42 -6.61 10.71 -4.07
C LEU A 42 -7.11 9.54 -4.90
N TYR A 43 -8.36 9.14 -4.70
CA TYR A 43 -8.96 8.00 -5.37
C TYR A 43 -10.49 8.13 -5.48
N ASP A 44 -11.06 7.47 -6.46
CA ASP A 44 -12.51 7.33 -6.59
C ASP A 44 -13.02 6.22 -5.64
N ALA A 45 -13.68 6.64 -4.57
CA ALA A 45 -14.23 5.72 -3.57
C ALA A 45 -15.31 4.78 -4.16
N ASN A 46 -16.07 5.22 -5.18
CA ASN A 46 -17.09 4.37 -5.81
C ASN A 46 -16.44 3.25 -6.64
N LYS A 47 -15.36 3.56 -7.36
CA LYS A 47 -14.58 2.54 -8.08
C LYS A 47 -13.98 1.53 -7.11
N PHE A 48 -13.37 1.97 -6.01
CA PHE A 48 -12.86 1.07 -4.99
C PHE A 48 -13.95 0.19 -4.40
N MET A 49 -15.08 0.78 -3.99
CA MET A 49 -16.20 0.03 -3.43
C MET A 49 -16.83 -0.95 -4.42
N SER A 50 -16.80 -0.66 -5.72
CA SER A 50 -17.26 -1.62 -6.73
C SER A 50 -16.38 -2.88 -6.77
N LEU A 51 -15.04 -2.74 -6.62
CA LEU A 51 -14.13 -3.87 -6.50
C LEU A 51 -14.32 -4.62 -5.18
N VAL A 52 -14.55 -3.92 -4.08
CA VAL A 52 -14.84 -4.52 -2.76
C VAL A 52 -16.13 -5.33 -2.80
N ASN A 53 -17.17 -4.86 -3.50
CA ASN A 53 -18.46 -5.53 -3.61
C ASN A 53 -18.45 -6.74 -4.54
N ASP A 54 -17.47 -6.85 -5.44
CA ASP A 54 -17.27 -8.06 -6.22
C ASP A 54 -16.63 -9.15 -5.34
N VAL A 55 -17.43 -10.13 -4.98
CA VAL A 55 -17.05 -11.24 -4.09
C VAL A 55 -15.95 -12.14 -4.67
N ASN A 56 -15.69 -12.06 -5.97
CA ASN A 56 -14.61 -12.82 -6.62
C ASN A 56 -13.24 -12.20 -6.36
N ASN A 57 -13.16 -10.98 -5.86
CA ASN A 57 -11.90 -10.34 -5.51
C ASN A 57 -11.51 -10.72 -4.08
N ASP A 58 -10.44 -11.50 -3.93
CA ASP A 58 -9.93 -11.91 -2.63
C ASP A 58 -9.04 -10.82 -2.01
N ILE A 59 -8.23 -10.17 -2.84
CA ILE A 59 -7.30 -9.11 -2.45
C ILE A 59 -7.40 -7.97 -3.48
N ILE A 60 -7.34 -6.72 -2.99
CA ILE A 60 -7.24 -5.53 -3.84
C ILE A 60 -5.99 -4.77 -3.40
N VAL A 61 -5.03 -4.62 -4.31
CA VAL A 61 -3.78 -3.88 -4.09
C VAL A 61 -3.91 -2.50 -4.70
N TRP A 62 -3.55 -1.49 -3.92
CA TRP A 62 -3.56 -0.12 -4.42
C TRP A 62 -2.21 0.22 -5.06
N SER A 63 -2.26 0.78 -6.26
CA SER A 63 -1.09 1.20 -7.00
C SER A 63 -1.24 2.61 -7.55
N TYR A 64 -0.12 3.16 -7.99
CA TYR A 64 -0.06 4.44 -8.68
C TYR A 64 0.95 4.41 -9.82
N ARG A 65 0.80 5.34 -10.76
CA ARG A 65 1.73 5.63 -11.87
C ARG A 65 1.98 7.13 -11.99
N ASN A 66 2.78 7.54 -12.95
CA ASN A 66 3.04 8.95 -13.26
C ASN A 66 3.51 9.78 -12.06
N ASN A 67 4.34 9.20 -11.19
CA ASN A 67 4.85 9.90 -10.03
C ASN A 67 6.38 9.93 -10.03
N TYR A 68 6.95 11.13 -10.06
CA TYR A 68 8.39 11.31 -10.14
C TYR A 68 9.18 10.79 -8.93
N THR A 69 8.54 10.51 -7.80
CA THR A 69 9.22 9.88 -6.66
C THR A 69 9.78 8.50 -7.03
N THR A 70 9.08 7.75 -7.90
CA THR A 70 9.54 6.45 -8.39
C THR A 70 10.68 6.56 -9.40
N TYR A 71 10.79 7.68 -10.09
CA TYR A 71 11.79 7.87 -11.15
C TYR A 71 13.21 7.99 -10.60
N TYR A 72 13.37 8.65 -9.44
CA TYR A 72 14.69 8.90 -8.85
C TYR A 72 15.31 7.68 -8.18
N ASP A 73 14.50 6.79 -7.63
CA ASP A 73 14.98 5.58 -6.94
C ASP A 73 13.95 4.44 -7.05
N PRO A 74 13.83 3.83 -8.24
CA PRO A 74 12.81 2.81 -8.49
C PRO A 74 12.98 1.54 -7.64
N GLU A 75 14.17 1.25 -7.12
CA GLU A 75 14.43 0.11 -6.24
C GLU A 75 13.83 0.26 -4.83
N LYS A 76 13.38 1.46 -4.46
CA LYS A 76 12.66 1.66 -3.19
C LYS A 76 11.23 1.15 -3.20
N TYR A 77 10.66 0.90 -4.38
CA TYR A 77 9.26 0.56 -4.56
C TYR A 77 9.07 -0.90 -4.93
N SER A 78 7.89 -1.43 -4.64
CA SER A 78 7.44 -2.72 -5.14
C SER A 78 6.54 -2.50 -6.35
N TRP A 79 6.65 -3.36 -7.35
CA TRP A 79 6.06 -3.19 -8.67
C TRP A 79 5.11 -4.31 -9.02
N LEU A 80 3.97 -4.00 -9.64
CA LEU A 80 2.98 -4.97 -10.08
C LEU A 80 3.19 -5.36 -11.55
N GLU A 81 3.16 -6.66 -11.83
CA GLU A 81 2.92 -7.19 -13.16
C GLU A 81 1.43 -7.50 -13.30
N LEU A 82 0.80 -7.01 -14.36
CA LEU A 82 -0.65 -7.08 -14.54
C LEU A 82 -1.03 -7.82 -15.83
N ASP A 83 -2.15 -8.54 -15.79
CA ASP A 83 -2.94 -8.96 -16.95
C ASP A 83 -4.31 -8.29 -16.85
N GLY A 84 -4.49 -7.22 -17.62
CA GLY A 84 -5.59 -6.28 -17.42
C GLY A 84 -5.50 -5.62 -16.05
N ASP A 85 -6.48 -5.85 -15.18
CA ASP A 85 -6.50 -5.38 -13.79
C ASP A 85 -6.11 -6.47 -12.76
N LYS A 86 -5.83 -7.69 -13.24
CA LYS A 86 -5.39 -8.81 -12.41
C LYS A 86 -3.90 -8.72 -12.15
N VAL A 87 -3.50 -8.78 -10.88
CA VAL A 87 -2.08 -8.89 -10.50
C VAL A 87 -1.62 -10.32 -10.74
N THR A 88 -0.56 -10.46 -11.55
CA THR A 88 0.04 -11.76 -11.88
C THR A 88 1.33 -12.01 -11.10
N LYS A 89 2.01 -10.93 -10.68
CA LYS A 89 3.24 -11.02 -9.90
C LYS A 89 3.53 -9.69 -9.20
N VAL A 90 4.29 -9.76 -8.12
CA VAL A 90 4.85 -8.60 -7.41
C VAL A 90 6.37 -8.70 -7.37
N ASN A 91 7.06 -7.69 -7.90
CA ASN A 91 8.51 -7.54 -7.80
C ASN A 91 8.80 -6.64 -6.58
N VAL A 92 9.16 -7.26 -5.47
CA VAL A 92 9.30 -6.58 -4.19
C VAL A 92 10.66 -5.92 -4.07
N LYS A 93 10.69 -4.58 -4.01
CA LYS A 93 11.92 -3.78 -3.97
C LYS A 93 12.90 -4.18 -5.10
N GLU A 94 12.36 -4.50 -6.26
CA GLU A 94 13.12 -4.91 -7.42
C GLU A 94 12.50 -4.29 -8.68
N PHE A 95 13.23 -3.40 -9.32
CA PHE A 95 12.80 -2.78 -10.58
C PHE A 95 13.35 -3.55 -11.77
N LYS A 96 12.47 -4.02 -12.67
CA LYS A 96 12.85 -4.85 -13.81
C LYS A 96 13.27 -4.05 -15.05
N GLY A 97 13.33 -2.73 -14.95
CA GLY A 97 13.69 -1.83 -16.04
C GLY A 97 12.48 -1.27 -16.79
N GLY A 98 12.73 -0.44 -17.79
CA GLY A 98 11.72 0.34 -18.50
C GLY A 98 11.55 1.74 -17.91
N ASP A 99 10.43 2.42 -18.22
CA ASP A 99 10.11 3.70 -17.62
C ASP A 99 9.34 3.50 -16.32
N PRO A 100 9.86 3.95 -15.15
CA PRO A 100 9.16 3.82 -13.87
C PRO A 100 7.82 4.56 -13.83
N LEU A 101 7.65 5.60 -14.65
CA LEU A 101 6.40 6.38 -14.69
C LEU A 101 5.25 5.59 -15.31
N ASP A 102 5.54 4.63 -16.18
CA ASP A 102 4.54 3.81 -16.88
C ASP A 102 4.13 2.57 -16.07
N GLN A 103 4.86 2.23 -15.01
CA GLN A 103 4.65 1.01 -14.24
C GLN A 103 3.88 1.25 -12.93
N HIS A 104 3.15 0.24 -12.48
CA HIS A 104 2.34 0.29 -11.27
C HIS A 104 3.20 0.05 -10.03
N ALA A 105 3.52 1.11 -9.29
CA ALA A 105 4.14 1.02 -7.97
C ALA A 105 3.08 0.82 -6.88
N ILE A 106 3.38 0.00 -5.86
CA ILE A 106 2.47 -0.26 -4.75
C ILE A 106 2.41 0.93 -3.80
N VAL A 107 1.19 1.35 -3.43
CA VAL A 107 0.91 2.40 -2.43
C VAL A 107 1.26 1.95 -1.00
N GLY A 108 1.13 0.65 -0.71
CA GLY A 108 1.17 0.11 0.65
C GLY A 108 -0.22 0.00 1.30
N THR A 109 -1.28 0.16 0.51
CA THR A 109 -2.67 -0.07 0.93
C THR A 109 -3.21 -1.31 0.25
N MET A 110 -3.80 -2.23 1.04
CA MET A 110 -4.29 -3.51 0.55
C MET A 110 -5.57 -3.91 1.27
N PHE A 111 -6.58 -4.29 0.50
CA PHE A 111 -7.79 -4.90 1.01
C PHE A 111 -7.67 -6.42 0.96
N PHE A 112 -8.06 -7.09 2.02
CA PHE A 112 -8.21 -8.54 2.09
C PHE A 112 -9.68 -8.88 2.36
N ARG A 113 -10.24 -9.76 1.58
CA ARG A 113 -11.65 -10.19 1.68
C ARG A 113 -12.01 -10.64 3.09
N ASN A 114 -11.09 -11.36 3.74
CA ASN A 114 -11.21 -11.76 5.12
C ASN A 114 -9.83 -12.09 5.72
N LYS A 115 -9.79 -12.24 7.04
CA LYS A 115 -8.59 -12.60 7.80
C LYS A 115 -7.95 -13.92 7.32
N ARG A 116 -8.75 -14.89 6.86
CA ARG A 116 -8.22 -16.20 6.43
C ARG A 116 -7.39 -16.09 5.17
N VAL A 117 -7.78 -15.23 4.22
CA VAL A 117 -7.00 -14.95 2.99
C VAL A 117 -5.61 -14.46 3.38
N TYR A 118 -5.53 -13.46 4.26
CA TYR A 118 -4.26 -12.94 4.75
C TYR A 118 -3.41 -14.02 5.44
N LEU A 119 -3.97 -14.71 6.44
CA LEU A 119 -3.22 -15.67 7.25
C LEU A 119 -2.74 -16.89 6.45
N LYS A 120 -3.50 -17.35 5.45
CA LYS A 120 -3.04 -18.45 4.57
C LYS A 120 -1.88 -18.00 3.69
N SER A 121 -1.95 -16.81 3.12
CA SER A 121 -0.87 -16.25 2.30
C SER A 121 0.39 -16.00 3.15
N LEU A 122 0.22 -15.52 4.38
CA LEU A 122 1.32 -15.31 5.32
C LEU A 122 2.02 -16.64 5.71
N ALA A 123 1.29 -17.74 5.82
CA ALA A 123 1.89 -19.04 6.12
C ALA A 123 2.91 -19.45 5.04
N GLY A 124 2.60 -19.25 3.75
CA GLY A 124 3.53 -19.51 2.66
C GLY A 124 4.77 -18.62 2.73
N LEU A 125 4.59 -17.35 3.05
CA LEU A 125 5.70 -16.41 3.26
C LEU A 125 6.68 -16.90 4.35
N TYR A 126 6.16 -17.40 5.46
CA TYR A 126 6.97 -17.92 6.56
C TYR A 126 7.66 -19.25 6.22
N GLU A 127 6.95 -20.17 5.57
CA GLU A 127 7.51 -21.47 5.15
C GLU A 127 8.72 -21.30 4.22
N ARG A 128 8.66 -20.32 3.32
CA ARG A 128 9.77 -20.00 2.41
C ARG A 128 10.82 -19.10 3.03
N ASN A 129 10.58 -18.59 4.24
CA ASN A 129 11.42 -17.56 4.88
C ASN A 129 11.75 -16.40 3.92
N SER A 130 10.76 -15.97 3.15
CA SER A 130 10.92 -14.97 2.09
C SER A 130 10.93 -13.57 2.70
N THR A 131 12.13 -13.08 3.00
CA THR A 131 12.36 -11.73 3.51
C THR A 131 12.95 -10.84 2.43
N THR A 132 12.69 -9.54 2.52
CA THR A 132 13.37 -8.50 1.75
C THR A 132 14.05 -7.57 2.75
N ASN A 133 15.36 -7.36 2.60
CA ASN A 133 16.19 -6.60 3.56
C ASN A 133 16.09 -7.12 5.02
N GLY A 134 15.85 -8.43 5.20
CA GLY A 134 15.69 -9.05 6.52
C GLY A 134 14.32 -8.88 7.16
N GLU A 135 13.35 -8.31 6.48
CA GLU A 135 12.00 -8.08 6.96
C GLU A 135 10.94 -8.83 6.13
N PHE A 136 9.84 -9.21 6.78
CA PHE A 136 8.67 -9.77 6.12
C PHE A 136 7.75 -8.64 5.64
N TYR A 137 7.82 -8.30 4.35
CA TYR A 137 6.93 -7.32 3.72
C TYR A 137 5.59 -7.96 3.34
N ILE A 138 4.50 -7.17 3.45
CA ILE A 138 3.18 -7.60 2.96
C ILE A 138 3.19 -7.78 1.44
N ASP A 139 4.00 -7.02 0.73
CA ASP A 139 4.14 -7.13 -0.72
C ASP A 139 4.60 -8.53 -1.15
N ASN A 140 5.50 -9.18 -0.40
CA ASN A 140 5.92 -10.55 -0.64
C ASN A 140 4.77 -11.57 -0.49
N LEU A 141 3.88 -11.34 0.48
CA LEU A 141 2.72 -12.20 0.74
C LEU A 141 1.76 -12.25 -0.46
N LEU A 142 1.73 -11.21 -1.31
CA LEU A 142 0.87 -11.19 -2.49
C LEU A 142 1.24 -12.27 -3.51
N ASN A 143 2.54 -12.58 -3.65
CA ASN A 143 2.97 -13.68 -4.52
C ASN A 143 2.48 -15.03 -3.98
N ASP A 144 2.52 -15.24 -2.65
CA ASP A 144 1.94 -16.43 -2.01
C ASP A 144 0.43 -16.52 -2.23
N ALA A 145 -0.27 -15.40 -2.15
CA ALA A 145 -1.70 -15.35 -2.42
C ALA A 145 -2.00 -15.76 -3.88
N ILE A 146 -1.21 -15.27 -4.84
CA ILE A 146 -1.34 -15.61 -6.26
C ILE A 146 -1.09 -17.12 -6.46
N ASP A 147 -0.04 -17.67 -5.87
CA ASP A 147 0.33 -19.10 -5.95
C ASP A 147 -0.76 -20.00 -5.32
N LEU A 148 -1.46 -19.53 -4.30
CA LEU A 148 -2.61 -20.20 -3.68
C LEU A 148 -3.90 -20.10 -4.52
N GLY A 149 -3.87 -19.38 -5.65
CA GLY A 149 -4.98 -19.20 -6.55
C GLY A 149 -5.98 -18.11 -6.16
N TYR A 150 -5.63 -17.24 -5.21
CA TYR A 150 -6.45 -16.08 -4.87
C TYR A 150 -6.48 -15.06 -6.01
N ASN A 151 -7.64 -14.45 -6.22
CA ASN A 151 -7.80 -13.38 -7.19
C ASN A 151 -7.34 -12.06 -6.60
N VAL A 152 -6.16 -11.60 -7.05
CA VAL A 152 -5.56 -10.33 -6.65
C VAL A 152 -5.81 -9.29 -7.73
N LYS A 153 -6.52 -8.22 -7.39
CA LYS A 153 -6.87 -7.12 -8.27
C LYS A 153 -6.05 -5.88 -7.99
N ASN A 154 -5.71 -5.16 -9.06
CA ASN A 154 -5.14 -3.84 -8.97
C ASN A 154 -6.25 -2.77 -8.86
N PHE A 155 -6.03 -1.80 -7.97
CA PHE A 155 -6.78 -0.55 -7.91
C PHE A 155 -5.81 0.62 -8.04
N GLU A 156 -5.82 1.27 -9.20
CA GLU A 156 -4.96 2.43 -9.45
C GLU A 156 -5.60 3.68 -8.83
N VAL A 157 -4.84 4.38 -7.96
CA VAL A 157 -5.23 5.66 -7.39
C VAL A 157 -4.94 6.79 -8.36
N GLU A 158 -5.65 7.90 -8.24
CA GLU A 158 -5.51 9.06 -9.14
C GLU A 158 -4.22 9.83 -8.86
N HIS A 159 -3.89 10.02 -7.57
CA HIS A 159 -2.67 10.68 -7.13
C HIS A 159 -2.10 10.02 -5.87
N TYR A 160 -0.78 10.07 -5.77
CA TYR A 160 -0.02 9.57 -4.63
C TYR A 160 0.94 10.63 -4.14
N ILE A 161 1.00 10.82 -2.82
CA ILE A 161 1.94 11.72 -2.15
C ILE A 161 2.72 10.88 -1.14
N CYS A 162 4.05 10.87 -1.27
CA CYS A 162 4.95 10.16 -0.36
C CYS A 162 5.40 11.08 0.78
N TRP A 163 5.41 10.52 2.00
CA TRP A 163 6.02 11.12 3.20
C TRP A 163 6.97 10.14 3.89
N GLY A 164 7.38 9.08 3.19
CA GLY A 164 8.10 7.95 3.74
C GLY A 164 9.56 8.25 4.13
N THR A 165 10.08 9.41 3.70
CA THR A 165 11.39 9.89 4.15
C THR A 165 11.30 11.34 4.63
N PRO A 166 12.27 11.81 5.46
CA PRO A 166 12.35 13.22 5.85
C PRO A 166 12.39 14.17 4.64
N ASP A 167 13.09 13.80 3.57
CA ASP A 167 13.19 14.61 2.36
C ASP A 167 11.86 14.69 1.60
N ASP A 168 11.09 13.59 1.54
CA ASP A 168 9.75 13.59 0.96
C ASP A 168 8.82 14.53 1.74
N LEU A 169 8.87 14.46 3.08
CA LEU A 169 8.06 15.33 3.93
C LEU A 169 8.44 16.81 3.80
N GLU A 170 9.73 17.13 3.72
CA GLU A 170 10.17 18.52 3.51
C GLU A 170 9.81 19.04 2.11
N THR A 171 9.89 18.19 1.10
CA THR A 171 9.41 18.52 -0.26
C THR A 171 7.91 18.83 -0.26
N TYR A 172 7.10 18.01 0.43
CA TYR A 172 5.67 18.25 0.59
C TYR A 172 5.39 19.60 1.28
N LYS A 173 6.05 19.88 2.40
CA LYS A 173 5.94 21.15 3.14
C LYS A 173 6.40 22.36 2.31
N TYR A 174 7.43 22.18 1.47
CA TYR A 174 7.88 23.23 0.54
C TYR A 174 6.75 23.61 -0.42
N TRP A 175 6.08 22.63 -1.05
CA TRP A 175 4.98 22.89 -1.97
C TRP A 175 3.75 23.48 -1.29
N GLN A 176 3.43 23.05 -0.07
CA GLN A 176 2.36 23.66 0.71
C GLN A 176 2.63 25.16 0.91
N ARG A 177 3.84 25.53 1.35
CA ARG A 177 4.23 26.95 1.54
C ARG A 177 4.26 27.72 0.22
N PHE A 178 4.70 27.11 -0.86
CA PHE A 178 4.71 27.73 -2.17
C PHE A 178 3.29 28.06 -2.64
N PHE A 179 2.39 27.12 -2.58
CA PHE A 179 1.01 27.33 -3.03
C PHE A 179 0.21 28.27 -2.14
N ASP A 180 0.54 28.39 -0.86
CA ASP A 180 -0.05 29.37 0.06
C ASP A 180 0.33 30.83 -0.29
N GLN A 181 1.43 31.03 -1.01
CA GLN A 181 1.95 32.36 -1.35
C GLN A 181 1.56 32.84 -2.74
N VAL A 182 0.85 32.03 -3.54
CA VAL A 182 0.50 32.35 -4.91
C VAL A 182 -1.00 32.56 -5.07
N ASP A 183 -1.40 33.68 -5.64
CA ASP A 183 -2.82 34.09 -5.77
C ASP A 183 -3.63 33.24 -6.76
N TRP A 184 -2.97 32.52 -7.66
CA TRP A 184 -3.61 31.70 -8.69
C TRP A 184 -4.00 30.28 -8.24
N HIS A 185 -3.55 29.85 -7.05
CA HIS A 185 -3.85 28.52 -6.48
C HIS A 185 -4.79 28.65 -5.28
N PRO A 186 -5.83 27.80 -5.15
CA PRO A 186 -6.82 27.92 -4.09
C PRO A 186 -6.36 27.42 -2.72
N TYR A 187 -5.15 26.90 -2.59
CA TYR A 187 -4.63 26.37 -1.33
C TYR A 187 -4.43 27.51 -0.30
N ASP A 188 -4.89 27.28 0.92
CA ASP A 188 -4.72 28.18 2.07
C ASP A 188 -4.23 27.36 3.27
N TYR A 189 -2.99 27.58 3.68
CA TYR A 189 -2.34 26.89 4.79
C TYR A 189 -3.11 27.01 6.10
N LYS A 190 -3.82 28.13 6.33
CA LYS A 190 -4.59 28.37 7.56
C LYS A 190 -5.85 27.53 7.67
N THR A 191 -6.38 27.09 6.54
CA THR A 191 -7.59 26.26 6.49
C THR A 191 -7.29 24.77 6.30
N ASP A 192 -6.03 24.43 6.08
CA ASP A 192 -5.59 23.04 5.96
C ASP A 192 -5.66 22.35 7.34
N TYR A 193 -6.46 21.28 7.41
CA TYR A 193 -6.67 20.51 8.63
C TYR A 193 -5.39 19.94 9.24
N PHE A 194 -4.40 19.61 8.41
CA PHE A 194 -3.13 18.97 8.83
C PHE A 194 -2.04 19.96 9.24
N THR A 195 -2.27 21.26 9.11
CA THR A 195 -1.27 22.29 9.46
C THR A 195 -1.60 23.01 10.77
N ASN A 196 -2.77 22.76 11.36
CA ASN A 196 -3.26 23.35 12.61
C ASN A 196 -3.15 22.39 13.78
#